data_f85893e1ab677eb821dd3a639cb479a9
#
_entry.id   f85893e1ab677eb821dd3a639cb479a9
#
_cell.length_a   1.000
_cell.length_b   1.000
_cell.length_c   1.000
_cell.angle_alpha   90.00
_cell.angle_beta   90.00
_cell.angle_gamma   90.00
#
_symmetry.space_group_name_H-M   'P 1'
#
loop_
_entity.id
_entity.type
_entity.pdbx_description
1 polymer ?
#
loop_
_entity_poly.entity_id
_entity_poly.type
_entity_poly.pdbx_seq_one_letter_code
_entity_poly.pdbx_strand_id
1 'polypeptide(L)'
;MHKEPKRTKDKSIIEADLATSATSTTAAASTNINYSDAITKLSTFGTVEEFWAGYSHLKRPHELLPASDLFLFKDGLRPTWEDQPTGGKWIVRLKKGLASRYWENLVLALIGEQFEVGNEICGAVISLRHQEDILSVWNKTADSGRVNLKIRDTLKRVLNLPSNCIMEYKAHQASITDQSSYRNTALFL
;
A
#
# COMPACT_ATOMS: atom_id res chain seq x y z
N MET A 1 14.48 -40.73 -18.67
CA MET A 1 14.50 -39.99 -17.39
C MET A 1 14.43 -38.51 -17.71
N HIS A 2 13.20 -37.94 -17.78
CA HIS A 2 12.99 -36.50 -17.97
C HIS A 2 13.06 -35.84 -16.60
N LYS A 3 14.06 -34.96 -16.36
CA LYS A 3 14.11 -34.07 -15.22
C LYS A 3 13.15 -32.91 -15.49
N GLU A 4 12.07 -32.84 -14.72
CA GLU A 4 11.23 -31.63 -14.65
C GLU A 4 12.06 -30.45 -14.12
N PRO A 5 11.91 -29.25 -14.72
CA PRO A 5 12.56 -28.06 -14.18
C PRO A 5 11.91 -27.70 -12.85
N LYS A 6 12.72 -27.55 -11.80
CA LYS A 6 12.30 -26.99 -10.49
C LYS A 6 11.72 -25.59 -10.75
N ARG A 7 10.42 -25.47 -10.63
CA ARG A 7 9.70 -24.21 -10.58
C ARG A 7 10.17 -23.45 -9.32
N THR A 8 11.03 -22.47 -9.52
CA THR A 8 11.33 -21.47 -8.46
C THR A 8 10.01 -20.82 -8.09
N LYS A 9 9.56 -21.03 -6.86
CA LYS A 9 8.43 -20.30 -6.29
C LYS A 9 8.85 -18.84 -6.19
N ASP A 10 8.40 -18.00 -7.15
CA ASP A 10 8.36 -16.57 -6.93
C ASP A 10 7.55 -16.34 -5.66
N LYS A 11 8.14 -15.63 -4.68
CA LYS A 11 7.44 -15.25 -3.45
C LYS A 11 6.27 -14.37 -3.84
N SER A 12 5.07 -14.94 -3.85
CA SER A 12 3.85 -14.23 -4.17
C SER A 12 3.49 -13.22 -3.06
N ILE A 13 2.64 -12.25 -3.40
CA ILE A 13 2.05 -11.30 -2.42
C ILE A 13 1.28 -12.01 -1.29
N ILE A 14 0.98 -13.29 -1.44
CA ILE A 14 0.30 -14.11 -0.44
C ILE A 14 1.09 -14.17 0.88
N GLU A 15 2.43 -14.13 0.85
CA GLU A 15 3.23 -13.94 2.06
C GLU A 15 3.29 -12.44 2.39
N ALA A 16 2.32 -11.95 3.15
CA ALA A 16 2.20 -10.52 3.46
C ALA A 16 1.76 -10.27 4.91
N ASP A 17 2.07 -9.08 5.38
CA ASP A 17 1.70 -8.56 6.69
C ASP A 17 0.57 -7.56 6.59
N LEU A 18 -0.41 -7.71 7.44
CA LEU A 18 -1.45 -6.71 7.67
C LEU A 18 -1.11 -5.96 8.97
N ALA A 19 -1.06 -4.64 8.92
CA ALA A 19 -0.73 -3.79 10.06
C ALA A 19 -1.61 -2.54 10.10
N THR A 20 -1.68 -1.89 11.25
CA THR A 20 -2.37 -0.62 11.46
C THR A 20 -1.51 0.35 12.27
N SER A 21 -1.69 1.64 12.06
CA SER A 21 -1.23 2.69 12.97
C SER A 21 -2.35 3.68 13.25
N ALA A 22 -2.40 4.21 14.46
CA ALA A 22 -3.28 5.30 14.84
C ALA A 22 -2.41 6.43 15.40
N THR A 23 -2.53 7.62 14.82
CA THR A 23 -1.87 8.81 15.37
C THR A 23 -2.72 9.32 16.51
N SER A 24 -2.32 9.06 17.75
CA SER A 24 -3.00 9.61 18.93
C SER A 24 -2.80 11.11 18.98
N THR A 25 -3.86 11.88 18.80
CA THR A 25 -3.90 13.32 19.06
C THR A 25 -4.06 13.57 20.56
N THR A 26 -3.03 13.27 21.34
CA THR A 26 -2.90 13.83 22.69
C THR A 26 -1.69 14.76 22.68
N ALA A 27 -1.98 16.06 22.71
CA ALA A 27 -0.98 17.07 22.95
C ALA A 27 -0.44 16.90 24.38
N ALA A 28 0.74 16.35 24.51
CA ALA A 28 1.76 16.64 25.56
C ALA A 28 2.92 15.65 25.46
N ALA A 29 4.12 16.20 25.44
CA ALA A 29 5.44 15.55 25.41
C ALA A 29 5.93 15.11 24.02
N SER A 30 6.86 15.92 23.50
CA SER A 30 7.73 15.61 22.36
C SER A 30 8.70 14.49 22.73
N THR A 31 8.25 13.25 22.65
CA THR A 31 9.12 12.10 22.44
C THR A 31 9.10 11.81 20.94
N ASN A 32 10.27 11.81 20.32
CA ASN A 32 10.48 11.32 18.94
C ASN A 32 10.04 9.84 18.89
N ILE A 33 8.76 9.60 18.75
CA ILE A 33 8.24 8.26 18.47
C ILE A 33 8.62 8.00 17.00
N ASN A 34 9.54 7.10 16.76
CA ASN A 34 9.82 6.63 15.42
C ASN A 34 8.52 6.12 14.81
N TYR A 35 8.21 6.55 13.58
CA TYR A 35 7.01 6.14 12.86
C TYR A 35 6.84 4.61 12.81
N SER A 36 7.95 3.88 12.69
CA SER A 36 7.97 2.41 12.72
C SER A 36 7.45 1.81 14.03
N ASP A 37 7.65 2.50 15.17
CA ASP A 37 7.23 2.01 16.49
C ASP A 37 5.71 2.19 16.72
N ALA A 38 5.08 3.04 15.91
CA ALA A 38 3.64 3.26 15.93
C ALA A 38 2.86 2.23 15.09
N ILE A 39 3.54 1.40 14.31
CA ILE A 39 2.92 0.39 13.45
C ILE A 39 2.74 -0.91 14.23
N THR A 40 1.49 -1.32 14.40
CA THR A 40 1.15 -2.60 15.04
C THR A 40 0.84 -3.64 13.98
N LYS A 41 1.62 -4.72 13.94
CA LYS A 41 1.35 -5.87 13.08
C LYS A 41 0.13 -6.63 13.60
N LEU A 42 -0.86 -6.84 12.74
CA LEU A 42 -2.12 -7.51 13.09
C LEU A 42 -2.07 -8.99 12.73
N SER A 43 -1.55 -9.35 11.56
CA SER A 43 -1.51 -10.72 11.06
C SER A 43 -0.45 -10.86 9.98
N THR A 44 0.08 -12.10 9.87
CA THR A 44 0.88 -12.57 8.74
C THR A 44 0.15 -13.76 8.11
N PHE A 45 0.18 -13.88 6.81
CA PHE A 45 -0.45 -14.99 6.09
C PHE A 45 0.40 -15.41 4.88
N GLY A 46 0.36 -16.68 4.55
CA GLY A 46 1.06 -17.31 3.43
C GLY A 46 0.11 -17.94 2.41
N THR A 47 -1.20 -17.94 2.69
CA THR A 47 -2.24 -18.47 1.80
C THR A 47 -3.44 -17.53 1.75
N VAL A 48 -4.30 -17.72 0.73
CA VAL A 48 -5.54 -16.96 0.57
C VAL A 48 -6.50 -17.25 1.72
N GLU A 49 -6.54 -18.50 2.18
CA GLU A 49 -7.39 -18.93 3.28
C GLU A 49 -6.99 -18.27 4.60
N GLU A 50 -5.68 -18.24 4.89
CA GLU A 50 -5.14 -17.56 6.08
C GLU A 50 -5.43 -16.07 6.03
N PHE A 51 -5.26 -15.44 4.85
CA PHE A 51 -5.64 -14.04 4.66
C PHE A 51 -7.09 -13.81 5.04
N TRP A 52 -8.02 -14.56 4.49
CA TRP A 52 -9.45 -14.39 4.77
C TRP A 52 -9.81 -14.69 6.21
N ALA A 53 -9.17 -15.68 6.84
CA ALA A 53 -9.35 -16.00 8.25
C ALA A 53 -9.00 -14.79 9.15
N GLY A 54 -7.96 -14.02 8.81
CA GLY A 54 -7.62 -12.79 9.54
C GLY A 54 -8.45 -11.58 9.11
N TYR A 55 -8.49 -11.29 7.80
CA TYR A 55 -9.09 -10.09 7.25
C TYR A 55 -10.60 -9.95 7.52
N SER A 56 -11.35 -11.06 7.56
CA SER A 56 -12.78 -11.05 7.82
C SER A 56 -13.16 -10.55 9.21
N HIS A 57 -12.23 -10.58 10.17
CA HIS A 57 -12.44 -10.13 11.55
C HIS A 57 -11.99 -8.69 11.78
N LEU A 58 -11.38 -8.04 10.79
CA LEU A 58 -10.91 -6.67 10.93
C LEU A 58 -12.04 -5.67 10.69
N LYS A 59 -11.97 -4.56 11.41
CA LYS A 59 -12.81 -3.40 11.13
C LYS A 59 -12.53 -2.87 9.73
N ARG A 60 -13.58 -2.49 9.03
CA ARG A 60 -13.47 -1.85 7.72
C ARG A 60 -12.92 -0.43 7.85
N PRO A 61 -12.28 0.13 6.82
CA PRO A 61 -11.76 1.50 6.89
C PRO A 61 -12.76 2.55 7.40
N HIS A 62 -14.04 2.46 7.02
CA HIS A 62 -15.06 3.42 7.47
C HIS A 62 -15.42 3.32 8.96
N GLU A 63 -15.04 2.24 9.63
CA GLU A 63 -15.28 2.00 11.06
C GLU A 63 -14.09 2.47 11.94
N LEU A 64 -12.98 2.85 11.29
CA LEU A 64 -11.79 3.34 11.97
C LEU A 64 -11.87 4.84 12.19
N LEU A 65 -11.17 5.30 13.21
CA LEU A 65 -11.06 6.73 13.51
C LEU A 65 -10.21 7.45 12.44
N PRO A 66 -10.47 8.75 12.20
CA PRO A 66 -9.56 9.59 11.44
C PRO A 66 -8.14 9.56 12.03
N ALA A 67 -7.14 9.79 11.18
CA ALA A 67 -5.71 9.65 11.48
C ALA A 67 -5.25 8.20 11.75
N SER A 68 -5.99 7.21 11.22
CA SER A 68 -5.56 5.81 11.19
C SER A 68 -5.06 5.43 9.81
N ASP A 69 -4.12 4.50 9.77
CA ASP A 69 -3.63 3.87 8.54
C ASP A 69 -3.78 2.36 8.64
N LEU A 70 -4.14 1.71 7.53
CA LEU A 70 -4.02 0.26 7.35
C LEU A 70 -2.98 -0.03 6.29
N PHE A 71 -2.18 -1.05 6.52
CA PHE A 71 -1.09 -1.47 5.67
C PHE A 71 -1.26 -2.94 5.28
N LEU A 72 -0.97 -3.24 4.02
CA LEU A 72 -0.84 -4.59 3.51
C LEU A 72 0.49 -4.64 2.74
N PHE A 73 1.50 -5.29 3.29
CA PHE A 73 2.85 -5.35 2.71
C PHE A 73 3.32 -6.80 2.60
N LYS A 74 4.17 -7.06 1.63
CA LYS A 74 4.89 -8.34 1.55
C LYS A 74 5.66 -8.59 2.83
N ASP A 75 5.67 -9.83 3.28
CA ASP A 75 6.41 -10.23 4.48
C ASP A 75 7.88 -9.77 4.40
N GLY A 76 8.39 -9.26 5.52
CA GLY A 76 9.73 -8.72 5.64
C GLY A 76 9.94 -7.31 5.07
N LEU A 77 8.91 -6.67 4.48
CA LEU A 77 8.97 -5.27 4.06
C LEU A 77 8.23 -4.37 5.06
N ARG A 78 8.89 -3.29 5.47
CA ARG A 78 8.27 -2.27 6.33
C ARG A 78 7.74 -1.11 5.48
N PRO A 79 6.62 -0.48 5.86
CA PRO A 79 6.06 0.66 5.14
C PRO A 79 6.78 1.97 5.51
N THR A 80 8.11 1.97 5.38
CA THR A 80 9.00 3.11 5.63
C THR A 80 9.78 3.46 4.37
N TRP A 81 9.98 4.74 4.11
CA TRP A 81 10.67 5.19 2.89
C TRP A 81 12.15 4.81 2.93
N GLU A 82 12.72 4.85 4.12
CA GLU A 82 14.13 4.60 4.41
C GLU A 82 14.51 3.16 4.08
N ASP A 83 13.61 2.22 4.27
CA ASP A 83 13.84 0.80 3.95
C ASP A 83 13.72 0.51 2.44
N GLN A 84 13.11 1.41 1.68
CA GLN A 84 12.85 1.25 0.25
C GLN A 84 13.20 2.53 -0.55
N PRO A 85 14.42 3.08 -0.42
CA PRO A 85 14.77 4.40 -0.95
C PRO A 85 14.70 4.50 -2.48
N THR A 86 14.91 3.38 -3.20
CA THR A 86 14.83 3.30 -4.67
C THR A 86 13.39 3.16 -5.17
N GLY A 87 12.45 2.92 -4.27
CA GLY A 87 11.04 2.73 -4.57
C GLY A 87 10.26 4.03 -4.70
N GLY A 88 8.97 3.86 -4.87
CA GLY A 88 8.01 4.96 -4.90
C GLY A 88 6.59 4.47 -4.65
N LYS A 89 5.66 5.39 -4.74
CA LYS A 89 4.24 5.07 -4.55
C LYS A 89 3.33 5.83 -5.49
N TRP A 90 2.31 5.15 -5.97
CA TRP A 90 1.12 5.74 -6.55
C TRP A 90 0.18 6.19 -5.45
N ILE A 91 -0.47 7.33 -5.63
CA ILE A 91 -1.35 7.97 -4.67
C ILE A 91 -2.68 8.29 -5.37
N VAL A 92 -3.77 7.88 -4.75
CA VAL A 92 -5.13 8.19 -5.18
C VAL A 92 -5.88 8.85 -4.02
N ARG A 93 -6.34 10.09 -4.22
CA ARG A 93 -7.14 10.80 -3.21
C ARG A 93 -8.59 10.42 -3.35
N LEU A 94 -9.22 10.03 -2.27
CA LEU A 94 -10.57 9.52 -2.23
C LEU A 94 -11.48 10.48 -1.46
N LYS A 95 -12.66 10.75 -2.02
CA LYS A 95 -13.73 11.38 -1.26
C LYS A 95 -14.15 10.47 -0.09
N LYS A 96 -14.56 11.07 1.01
CA LYS A 96 -15.07 10.34 2.18
C LYS A 96 -16.21 9.39 1.78
N GLY A 97 -16.26 8.25 2.45
CA GLY A 97 -17.21 7.18 2.19
C GLY A 97 -16.79 6.15 1.13
N LEU A 98 -15.67 6.37 0.42
CA LEU A 98 -15.20 5.46 -0.62
C LEU A 98 -14.08 4.51 -0.15
N ALA A 99 -13.43 4.81 0.96
CA ALA A 99 -12.23 4.12 1.44
C ALA A 99 -12.41 2.60 1.53
N SER A 100 -13.49 2.12 2.15
CA SER A 100 -13.69 0.68 2.36
C SER A 100 -13.82 -0.10 1.05
N ARG A 101 -14.58 0.44 0.09
CA ARG A 101 -14.76 -0.21 -1.21
C ARG A 101 -13.46 -0.26 -2.00
N TYR A 102 -12.74 0.85 -2.07
CA TYR A 102 -11.50 0.92 -2.85
C TYR A 102 -10.37 0.12 -2.18
N TRP A 103 -10.31 0.14 -0.85
CA TRP A 103 -9.37 -0.70 -0.10
C TRP A 103 -9.60 -2.18 -0.39
N GLU A 104 -10.84 -2.66 -0.28
CA GLU A 104 -11.18 -4.05 -0.53
C GLU A 104 -10.88 -4.47 -1.97
N ASN A 105 -11.24 -3.66 -2.97
CA ASN A 105 -10.91 -3.94 -4.37
C ASN A 105 -9.39 -4.02 -4.59
N LEU A 106 -8.62 -3.11 -3.96
CA LEU A 106 -7.17 -3.12 -4.07
C LEU A 106 -6.56 -4.35 -3.41
N VAL A 107 -6.99 -4.69 -2.20
CA VAL A 107 -6.53 -5.87 -1.48
C VAL A 107 -6.80 -7.15 -2.28
N LEU A 108 -8.01 -7.30 -2.83
CA LEU A 108 -8.35 -8.42 -3.72
C LEU A 108 -7.44 -8.50 -4.95
N ALA A 109 -7.13 -7.35 -5.56
CA ALA A 109 -6.25 -7.29 -6.72
C ALA A 109 -4.79 -7.65 -6.36
N LEU A 110 -4.33 -7.28 -5.17
CA LEU A 110 -3.00 -7.61 -4.68
C LEU A 110 -2.87 -9.11 -4.37
N ILE A 111 -3.82 -9.66 -3.61
CA ILE A 111 -3.87 -11.10 -3.27
C ILE A 111 -4.03 -11.96 -4.53
N GLY A 112 -4.85 -11.48 -5.50
CA GLY A 112 -5.05 -12.14 -6.79
C GLY A 112 -3.96 -11.86 -7.83
N GLU A 113 -2.83 -11.24 -7.46
CA GLU A 113 -1.66 -10.95 -8.31
C GLU A 113 -2.00 -10.24 -9.64
N GLN A 114 -3.03 -9.38 -9.65
CA GLN A 114 -3.55 -8.77 -10.87
C GLN A 114 -2.65 -7.69 -11.49
N PHE A 115 -1.57 -7.28 -10.82
CA PHE A 115 -0.68 -6.22 -11.31
C PHE A 115 0.29 -6.70 -12.39
N GLU A 116 0.63 -8.00 -12.41
CA GLU A 116 1.50 -8.63 -13.44
C GLU A 116 2.83 -7.87 -13.67
N VAL A 117 3.40 -7.32 -12.64
CA VAL A 117 4.70 -6.62 -12.66
C VAL A 117 5.77 -7.40 -11.91
N GLY A 118 5.56 -8.72 -11.77
CA GLY A 118 6.47 -9.58 -11.02
C GLY A 118 6.60 -9.12 -9.56
N ASN A 119 7.82 -9.00 -9.09
CA ASN A 119 8.12 -8.72 -7.68
C ASN A 119 8.16 -7.22 -7.34
N GLU A 120 7.65 -6.35 -8.23
CA GLU A 120 7.73 -4.89 -8.07
C GLU A 120 6.83 -4.33 -6.97
N ILE A 121 5.64 -4.89 -6.76
CA ILE A 121 4.75 -4.40 -5.71
C ILE A 121 5.32 -4.75 -4.34
N CYS A 122 5.44 -3.74 -3.48
CA CYS A 122 5.82 -3.87 -2.08
C CYS A 122 4.61 -4.06 -1.17
N GLY A 123 3.55 -3.29 -1.44
CA GLY A 123 2.35 -3.30 -0.64
C GLY A 123 1.42 -2.13 -0.94
N ALA A 124 0.43 -1.96 -0.08
CA ALA A 124 -0.55 -0.89 -0.16
C ALA A 124 -0.82 -0.27 1.22
N VAL A 125 -1.27 0.98 1.19
CA VAL A 125 -1.68 1.74 2.38
C VAL A 125 -3.01 2.41 2.09
N ILE A 126 -3.95 2.36 3.06
CA ILE A 126 -5.08 3.28 3.12
C ILE A 126 -4.93 4.17 4.34
N SER A 127 -4.87 5.47 4.11
CA SER A 127 -4.72 6.50 5.13
C SER A 127 -6.03 7.25 5.31
N LEU A 128 -6.63 7.15 6.49
CA LEU A 128 -7.90 7.79 6.81
C LEU A 128 -7.63 9.16 7.40
N ARG A 129 -8.09 10.22 6.73
CA ARG A 129 -7.88 11.61 7.17
C ARG A 129 -9.23 12.31 7.35
N HIS A 130 -9.23 13.50 7.94
CA HIS A 130 -10.48 14.22 8.25
C HIS A 130 -11.25 14.64 6.99
N GLN A 131 -10.58 15.17 5.97
CA GLN A 131 -11.22 15.74 4.80
C GLN A 131 -11.32 14.75 3.63
N GLU A 132 -10.31 13.92 3.45
CA GLU A 132 -10.20 12.93 2.37
C GLU A 132 -9.55 11.66 2.89
N ASP A 133 -9.64 10.58 2.17
CA ASP A 133 -8.87 9.37 2.43
C ASP A 133 -7.85 9.17 1.30
N ILE A 134 -6.72 8.55 1.61
CA ILE A 134 -5.62 8.43 0.66
C ILE A 134 -5.25 6.97 0.49
N LEU A 135 -5.37 6.47 -0.73
CA LEU A 135 -4.98 5.13 -1.10
C LEU A 135 -3.63 5.17 -1.82
N SER A 136 -2.70 4.31 -1.42
CA SER A 136 -1.37 4.25 -2.02
C SER A 136 -0.96 2.82 -2.34
N VAL A 137 -0.27 2.63 -3.48
CA VAL A 137 0.42 1.38 -3.82
C VAL A 137 1.90 1.65 -3.97
N TRP A 138 2.71 0.89 -3.25
CA TRP A 138 4.15 1.03 -3.19
C TRP A 138 4.84 0.04 -4.11
N ASN A 139 5.86 0.49 -4.82
CA ASN A 139 6.69 -0.35 -5.68
C ASN A 139 8.19 -0.14 -5.44
N LYS A 140 9.00 -1.13 -5.82
CA LYS A 140 10.43 -1.18 -5.53
C LYS A 140 11.26 -0.21 -6.36
N THR A 141 10.86 0.03 -7.62
CA THR A 141 11.69 0.75 -8.60
C THR A 141 10.97 1.98 -9.10
N ALA A 142 11.35 3.17 -8.59
CA ALA A 142 10.74 4.43 -8.99
C ALA A 142 11.10 4.82 -10.44
N ASP A 143 12.29 4.47 -10.91
CA ASP A 143 12.83 4.92 -12.20
C ASP A 143 12.32 4.09 -13.39
N SER A 144 11.59 3.01 -13.15
CA SER A 144 11.04 2.18 -14.22
C SER A 144 9.71 2.71 -14.72
N GLY A 145 9.73 3.63 -15.68
CA GLY A 145 8.53 4.22 -16.29
C GLY A 145 7.55 3.17 -16.82
N ARG A 146 8.04 2.08 -17.43
CA ARG A 146 7.20 0.98 -17.92
C ARG A 146 6.44 0.28 -16.79
N VAL A 147 7.11 -0.03 -15.69
CA VAL A 147 6.51 -0.68 -14.53
C VAL A 147 5.49 0.27 -13.89
N ASN A 148 5.87 1.53 -13.69
CA ASN A 148 5.01 2.53 -13.07
C ASN A 148 3.72 2.75 -13.87
N LEU A 149 3.80 2.87 -15.21
CA LEU A 149 2.63 2.98 -16.06
C LEU A 149 1.73 1.74 -15.98
N LYS A 150 2.31 0.54 -15.97
CA LYS A 150 1.52 -0.70 -15.83
C LYS A 150 0.80 -0.77 -14.48
N ILE A 151 1.45 -0.35 -13.39
CA ILE A 151 0.82 -0.25 -12.06
C ILE A 151 -0.32 0.76 -12.08
N ARG A 152 -0.12 1.95 -12.66
CA ARG A 152 -1.16 2.99 -12.81
C ARG A 152 -2.38 2.44 -13.54
N ASP A 153 -2.17 1.84 -14.70
CA ASP A 153 -3.26 1.36 -15.56
C ASP A 153 -4.03 0.21 -14.89
N THR A 154 -3.32 -0.66 -14.18
CA THR A 154 -3.95 -1.71 -13.37
C THR A 154 -4.77 -1.11 -12.24
N LEU A 155 -4.25 -0.09 -11.52
CA LEU A 155 -5.01 0.62 -10.48
C LEU A 155 -6.28 1.24 -11.04
N LYS A 156 -6.21 1.95 -12.17
CA LYS A 156 -7.40 2.52 -12.83
C LYS A 156 -8.45 1.43 -13.12
N ARG A 157 -8.01 0.29 -13.62
CA ARG A 157 -8.88 -0.83 -13.98
C ARG A 157 -9.51 -1.50 -12.76
N VAL A 158 -8.70 -1.93 -11.77
CA VAL A 158 -9.19 -2.70 -10.62
C VAL A 158 -10.06 -1.87 -9.67
N LEU A 159 -9.78 -0.59 -9.57
CA LEU A 159 -10.56 0.34 -8.78
C LEU A 159 -11.74 0.95 -9.57
N ASN A 160 -11.80 0.70 -10.88
CA ASN A 160 -12.77 1.33 -11.79
C ASN A 160 -12.79 2.86 -11.63
N LEU A 161 -11.60 3.47 -11.67
CA LEU A 161 -11.47 4.92 -11.52
C LEU A 161 -11.98 5.65 -12.75
N PRO A 162 -12.61 6.82 -12.59
CA PRO A 162 -13.00 7.66 -13.72
C PRO A 162 -11.79 8.03 -14.59
N SER A 163 -12.02 8.23 -15.88
CA SER A 163 -10.94 8.58 -16.84
C SER A 163 -10.21 9.87 -16.48
N ASN A 164 -10.91 10.81 -15.85
CA ASN A 164 -10.39 12.10 -15.38
C ASN A 164 -9.85 12.05 -13.94
N CYS A 165 -9.69 10.87 -13.34
CA CYS A 165 -9.12 10.73 -12.02
C CYS A 165 -7.63 11.08 -12.07
N ILE A 166 -7.24 12.08 -11.30
CA ILE A 166 -5.84 12.46 -11.11
C ILE A 166 -5.18 11.44 -10.20
N MET A 167 -4.09 10.87 -10.67
CA MET A 167 -3.22 10.01 -9.89
C MET A 167 -1.86 10.69 -9.72
N GLU A 168 -1.31 10.59 -8.54
CA GLU A 168 -0.03 11.18 -8.20
C GLU A 168 1.01 10.07 -8.00
N TYR A 169 2.25 10.33 -8.43
CA TYR A 169 3.36 9.42 -8.14
C TYR A 169 4.45 10.16 -7.36
N LYS A 170 5.02 9.51 -6.37
CA LYS A 170 6.11 10.06 -5.59
C LYS A 170 7.19 9.02 -5.33
N ALA A 171 8.43 9.31 -5.74
CA ALA A 171 9.59 8.51 -5.37
C ALA A 171 9.87 8.65 -3.86
N HIS A 172 10.31 7.59 -3.21
CA HIS A 172 10.60 7.60 -1.78
C HIS A 172 11.79 8.51 -1.46
N GLN A 173 12.78 8.59 -2.35
CA GLN A 173 13.90 9.51 -2.21
C GLN A 173 13.44 10.97 -2.10
N ALA A 174 12.42 11.37 -2.87
CA ALA A 174 11.83 12.71 -2.75
C ALA A 174 11.10 12.88 -1.40
N SER A 175 10.43 11.84 -0.90
CA SER A 175 9.79 11.87 0.42
C SER A 175 10.78 12.00 1.56
N ILE A 176 11.93 11.32 1.47
CA ILE A 176 13.04 11.42 2.43
C ILE A 176 13.61 12.84 2.42
N THR A 177 13.81 13.42 1.24
CA THR A 177 14.41 14.76 1.09
C THR A 177 13.50 15.86 1.62
N ASP A 178 12.19 15.83 1.29
CA ASP A 178 11.24 16.88 1.66
C ASP A 178 10.43 16.56 2.94
N GLN A 179 10.74 15.44 3.60
CA GLN A 179 10.09 14.96 4.82
C GLN A 179 8.55 14.97 4.71
N SER A 180 8.05 14.60 3.54
CA SER A 180 6.62 14.64 3.25
C SER A 180 6.15 13.45 2.42
N SER A 181 4.99 12.92 2.76
CA SER A 181 4.31 11.87 1.98
C SER A 181 3.62 12.39 0.72
N TYR A 182 3.26 13.68 0.67
CA TYR A 182 2.25 14.18 -0.27
C TYR A 182 2.60 15.49 -0.98
N ARG A 183 3.77 16.09 -0.68
CA ARG A 183 4.27 17.29 -1.39
C ARG A 183 5.10 16.87 -2.58
N ASN A 184 5.20 17.76 -3.56
CA ASN A 184 6.09 17.60 -4.75
C ASN A 184 5.85 16.27 -5.48
N THR A 185 4.60 15.90 -5.68
CA THR A 185 4.20 14.72 -6.43
C THR A 185 4.18 15.01 -7.93
N ALA A 186 4.46 14.00 -8.76
CA ALA A 186 4.21 14.06 -10.20
C ALA A 186 2.73 13.70 -10.45
N LEU A 187 2.02 14.53 -11.24
CA LEU A 187 0.62 14.34 -11.58
C LEU A 187 0.47 13.57 -12.89
N PHE A 188 -0.46 12.62 -12.91
CA PHE A 188 -0.81 11.81 -14.08
C PHE A 188 -2.34 11.75 -14.24
N LEU A 189 -2.82 11.96 -15.45
CA LEU A 189 -4.22 11.78 -15.86
C LEU A 189 -4.48 10.37 -16.37
#